data_a209f0a735b99030a00ec6715d5d743c
#
_entry.id   a209f0a735b99030a00ec6715d5d743c
#
_cell.length_a   1.000
_cell.length_b   1.000
_cell.length_c   1.000
_cell.angle_alpha   90.00
_cell.angle_beta   90.00
_cell.angle_gamma   90.00
#
_symmetry.space_group_name_H-M   'P 1'
#
loop_
_entity.id
_entity.type
_entity.pdbx_description
1 polymer ?
#
loop_
_entity_poly.entity_id
_entity_poly.type
_entity_poly.pdbx_seq_one_letter_code
_entity_poly.pdbx_strand_id
1 'polypeptide(L)'
;AAKLKDAYLGIGVKQETLLKLFEQHNVEFAKKVGHSRAKGTFQRYITVCKHLHEFIPHTYKREDIPLKELNLTFINDFEYFLRTEKRCRTNTVWGYMIVLKHIISIARNDGRLPFNPFAGYINSPESVDRGYLTKAEIQTLMDAPMKNTYHELVRDLFIFSVFTGLAYSDVKNLTTDNLQTFFDGNLWIISRRKKTNTESNIRLLDVPLKIIEKYKGMTRDNKVFPMPSNTTCNKILKEIGSQCGFKTR
;
A
#
# COMPACT_ATOMS: atom_id res chain seq x y z
N ALA A 1 3.98 51.46 -15.48
CA ALA A 1 3.45 51.11 -16.83
C ALA A 1 4.00 49.73 -17.30
N ALA A 2 5.33 49.44 -17.24
CA ALA A 2 5.89 48.16 -17.68
C ALA A 2 5.31 46.94 -16.90
N LYS A 3 5.28 46.96 -15.57
CA LYS A 3 4.71 45.88 -14.75
C LYS A 3 3.22 45.58 -15.01
N LEU A 4 2.45 46.61 -15.39
CA LEU A 4 1.02 46.48 -15.76
C LEU A 4 0.89 45.87 -17.17
N LYS A 5 1.79 46.21 -18.10
CA LYS A 5 1.85 45.66 -19.45
C LYS A 5 2.26 44.18 -19.41
N ASP A 6 3.24 43.82 -18.57
CA ASP A 6 3.67 42.43 -18.39
C ASP A 6 2.60 41.58 -17.73
N ALA A 7 1.85 42.11 -16.74
CA ALA A 7 0.72 41.45 -16.14
C ALA A 7 -0.44 41.27 -17.13
N TYR A 8 -0.70 42.25 -18.00
CA TYR A 8 -1.75 42.17 -19.03
C TYR A 8 -1.38 41.20 -20.16
N LEU A 9 -0.10 41.14 -20.54
CA LEU A 9 0.43 40.22 -21.54
C LEU A 9 0.77 38.82 -20.98
N GLY A 10 0.59 38.60 -19.68
CA GLY A 10 0.98 37.33 -19.02
C GLY A 10 2.49 37.07 -19.03
N ILE A 11 3.29 38.08 -19.35
CA ILE A 11 4.74 38.00 -19.39
C ILE A 11 5.24 38.22 -17.96
N GLY A 12 5.77 37.17 -17.34
CA GLY A 12 6.33 37.25 -15.98
C GLY A 12 5.53 36.57 -14.87
N VAL A 13 4.28 36.17 -15.11
CA VAL A 13 3.58 35.26 -14.20
C VAL A 13 4.16 33.87 -14.43
N LYS A 14 5.03 33.42 -13.53
CA LYS A 14 5.56 32.05 -13.53
C LYS A 14 4.36 31.11 -13.52
N GLN A 15 3.96 30.57 -14.70
CA GLN A 15 2.83 29.68 -14.79
C GLN A 15 3.06 28.48 -13.90
N GLU A 16 2.14 28.23 -12.99
CA GLU A 16 2.19 27.03 -12.15
C GLU A 16 1.83 25.82 -13.01
N THR A 17 2.66 24.79 -12.93
CA THR A 17 2.58 23.60 -13.75
C THR A 17 2.31 22.36 -12.88
N LEU A 18 1.80 21.31 -13.49
CA LEU A 18 1.35 20.10 -12.77
C LEU A 18 2.51 19.37 -12.10
N LEU A 19 3.62 19.13 -12.81
CA LEU A 19 4.76 18.40 -12.24
C LEU A 19 5.40 19.18 -11.11
N LYS A 20 5.57 20.49 -11.27
CA LYS A 20 6.12 21.35 -10.22
C LYS A 20 5.26 21.32 -8.95
N LEU A 21 3.93 21.42 -9.10
CA LEU A 21 3.01 21.28 -7.95
C LEU A 21 3.14 19.92 -7.28
N PHE A 22 3.22 18.86 -8.09
CA PHE A 22 3.33 17.49 -7.57
C PHE A 22 4.66 17.27 -6.82
N GLU A 23 5.77 17.78 -7.37
CA GLU A 23 7.08 17.69 -6.75
C GLU A 23 7.14 18.45 -5.42
N GLN A 24 6.59 19.66 -5.38
CA GLN A 24 6.45 20.43 -4.14
C GLN A 24 5.68 19.66 -3.08
N HIS A 25 4.53 19.08 -3.46
CA HIS A 25 3.76 18.23 -2.56
C HIS A 25 4.59 17.04 -2.06
N ASN A 26 5.36 16.37 -2.93
CA ASN A 26 6.18 15.22 -2.55
C ASN A 26 7.29 15.60 -1.56
N VAL A 27 7.92 16.77 -1.73
CA VAL A 27 8.90 17.31 -0.78
C VAL A 27 8.27 17.52 0.61
N GLU A 28 7.09 18.15 0.65
CA GLU A 28 6.37 18.39 1.92
C GLU A 28 5.85 17.08 2.55
N PHE A 29 5.40 16.14 1.71
CA PHE A 29 4.94 14.84 2.20
C PHE A 29 6.09 14.02 2.79
N ALA A 30 7.28 14.06 2.18
CA ALA A 30 8.47 13.35 2.64
C ALA A 30 8.83 13.71 4.09
N LYS A 31 8.70 14.98 4.50
CA LYS A 31 8.93 15.46 5.86
C LYS A 31 8.00 14.80 6.90
N LYS A 32 6.85 14.30 6.47
CA LYS A 32 5.80 13.70 7.34
C LYS A 32 5.90 12.17 7.41
N VAL A 33 6.75 11.56 6.58
CA VAL A 33 6.91 10.08 6.54
C VAL A 33 7.56 9.58 7.83
N GLY A 34 6.98 8.55 8.42
CA GLY A 34 7.45 7.99 9.71
C GLY A 34 6.82 8.66 10.93
N HIS A 35 6.23 9.84 10.79
CA HIS A 35 5.49 10.53 11.87
C HIS A 35 3.98 10.38 11.68
N SER A 36 3.40 11.15 10.77
CA SER A 36 1.96 11.16 10.51
C SER A 36 1.55 10.47 9.19
N ARG A 37 2.51 10.06 8.36
CA ARG A 37 2.27 9.46 7.04
C ARG A 37 3.08 8.17 6.84
N ALA A 38 2.44 7.17 6.23
CA ALA A 38 3.07 5.89 5.96
C ALA A 38 3.98 5.96 4.71
N LYS A 39 5.14 5.29 4.78
CA LYS A 39 6.10 5.18 3.67
C LYS A 39 5.45 4.61 2.39
N GLY A 40 4.56 3.61 2.52
CA GLY A 40 3.86 3.03 1.36
C GLY A 40 2.94 4.01 0.63
N THR A 41 2.32 4.94 1.37
CA THR A 41 1.54 6.02 0.77
C THR A 41 2.44 6.98 0.00
N PHE A 42 3.55 7.40 0.58
CA PHE A 42 4.53 8.26 -0.08
C PHE A 42 5.07 7.63 -1.37
N GLN A 43 5.42 6.34 -1.34
CA GLN A 43 5.91 5.63 -2.52
C GLN A 43 4.90 5.66 -3.67
N ARG A 44 3.60 5.63 -3.38
CA ARG A 44 2.55 5.74 -4.41
C ARG A 44 2.57 7.13 -5.08
N TYR A 45 2.75 8.21 -4.31
CA TYR A 45 2.88 9.57 -4.87
C TYR A 45 4.10 9.68 -5.77
N ILE A 46 5.26 9.16 -5.34
CA ILE A 46 6.48 9.12 -6.17
C ILE A 46 6.23 8.38 -7.48
N THR A 47 5.57 7.22 -7.42
CA THR A 47 5.28 6.41 -8.61
C THR A 47 4.38 7.15 -9.60
N VAL A 48 3.31 7.81 -9.12
CA VAL A 48 2.40 8.58 -9.99
C VAL A 48 3.10 9.79 -10.59
N CYS A 49 3.91 10.52 -9.81
CA CYS A 49 4.71 11.62 -10.30
C CYS A 49 5.65 11.15 -11.43
N LYS A 50 6.35 10.02 -11.25
CA LYS A 50 7.18 9.42 -12.28
C LYS A 50 6.39 9.09 -13.55
N HIS A 51 5.20 8.50 -13.42
CA HIS A 51 4.38 8.21 -14.59
C HIS A 51 3.91 9.49 -15.33
N LEU A 52 3.65 10.59 -14.62
CA LEU A 52 3.35 11.88 -15.26
C LEU A 52 4.55 12.46 -15.99
N HIS A 53 5.77 12.36 -15.43
CA HIS A 53 7.01 12.75 -16.11
C HIS A 53 7.26 11.98 -17.42
N GLU A 54 6.80 10.72 -17.50
CA GLU A 54 6.91 9.93 -18.72
C GLU A 54 5.74 10.20 -19.69
N PHE A 55 4.52 10.40 -19.18
CA PHE A 55 3.31 10.62 -19.94
C PHE A 55 3.31 11.96 -20.70
N ILE A 56 3.66 13.06 -20.02
CA ILE A 56 3.56 14.41 -20.61
C ILE A 56 4.44 14.56 -21.85
N PRO A 57 5.74 14.19 -21.82
CA PRO A 57 6.55 14.23 -23.04
C PRO A 57 6.09 13.23 -24.11
N HIS A 58 5.63 12.05 -23.70
CA HIS A 58 5.17 11.03 -24.63
C HIS A 58 3.96 11.50 -25.43
N THR A 59 2.94 12.04 -24.75
CA THR A 59 1.64 12.36 -25.37
C THR A 59 1.58 13.80 -25.90
N TYR A 60 2.08 14.76 -25.12
CA TYR A 60 1.95 16.19 -25.44
C TYR A 60 3.21 16.83 -26.02
N LYS A 61 4.34 16.11 -26.08
CA LYS A 61 5.64 16.61 -26.58
C LYS A 61 6.11 17.88 -25.83
N ARG A 62 5.81 17.97 -24.55
CA ARG A 62 6.12 19.09 -23.64
C ARG A 62 6.82 18.54 -22.38
N GLU A 63 7.59 19.39 -21.69
CA GLU A 63 8.24 19.01 -20.42
C GLU A 63 7.24 18.99 -19.25
N ASP A 64 6.29 19.92 -19.24
CA ASP A 64 5.25 20.04 -18.21
C ASP A 64 3.98 20.70 -18.77
N ILE A 65 2.87 20.64 -18.03
CA ILE A 65 1.56 21.20 -18.42
C ILE A 65 1.14 22.27 -17.41
N PRO A 66 0.80 23.49 -17.86
CA PRO A 66 0.20 24.51 -17.00
C PRO A 66 -1.11 24.02 -16.37
N LEU A 67 -1.33 24.35 -15.09
CA LEU A 67 -2.53 23.88 -14.36
C LEU A 67 -3.82 24.28 -15.08
N LYS A 68 -3.87 25.47 -15.68
CA LYS A 68 -5.08 25.96 -16.41
C LYS A 68 -5.39 25.22 -17.71
N GLU A 69 -4.46 24.46 -18.27
CA GLU A 69 -4.67 23.65 -19.45
C GLU A 69 -5.19 22.25 -19.13
N LEU A 70 -5.19 21.87 -17.84
CA LEU A 70 -5.75 20.59 -17.41
C LEU A 70 -7.24 20.54 -17.70
N ASN A 71 -7.69 19.47 -18.31
CA ASN A 71 -9.08 19.23 -18.65
C ASN A 71 -9.40 17.72 -18.57
N LEU A 72 -10.65 17.36 -18.85
CA LEU A 72 -11.07 15.96 -18.81
C LEU A 72 -10.32 15.10 -19.84
N THR A 73 -9.97 15.66 -21.00
CA THR A 73 -9.17 14.94 -22.01
C THR A 73 -7.83 14.54 -21.45
N PHE A 74 -7.09 15.47 -20.79
CA PHE A 74 -5.82 15.16 -20.14
C PHE A 74 -5.96 14.01 -19.10
N ILE A 75 -7.04 14.02 -18.32
CA ILE A 75 -7.30 12.98 -17.33
C ILE A 75 -7.53 11.61 -18.00
N ASN A 76 -8.31 11.56 -19.06
CA ASN A 76 -8.58 10.34 -19.82
C ASN A 76 -7.31 9.84 -20.54
N ASP A 77 -6.52 10.73 -21.15
CA ASP A 77 -5.27 10.38 -21.83
C ASP A 77 -4.25 9.79 -20.85
N PHE A 78 -4.17 10.32 -19.62
CA PHE A 78 -3.30 9.76 -18.60
C PHE A 78 -3.77 8.36 -18.15
N GLU A 79 -5.07 8.16 -17.97
CA GLU A 79 -5.62 6.83 -17.70
C GLU A 79 -5.30 5.86 -18.83
N TYR A 80 -5.51 6.27 -20.08
CA TYR A 80 -5.20 5.46 -21.25
C TYR A 80 -3.71 5.08 -21.29
N PHE A 81 -2.81 6.04 -21.09
CA PHE A 81 -1.38 5.78 -20.99
C PHE A 81 -1.01 4.76 -19.90
N LEU A 82 -1.64 4.85 -18.73
CA LEU A 82 -1.42 3.89 -17.64
C LEU A 82 -1.86 2.48 -18.04
N ARG A 83 -2.94 2.35 -18.82
CA ARG A 83 -3.47 1.05 -19.27
C ARG A 83 -2.64 0.45 -20.40
N THR A 84 -2.26 1.24 -21.39
CA THR A 84 -1.58 0.78 -22.61
C THR A 84 -0.07 0.71 -22.44
N GLU A 85 0.58 1.82 -22.14
CA GLU A 85 2.04 1.92 -22.06
C GLU A 85 2.59 1.28 -20.78
N LYS A 86 1.90 1.51 -19.64
CA LYS A 86 2.33 0.94 -18.34
C LYS A 86 1.70 -0.41 -18.03
N ARG A 87 0.74 -0.87 -18.84
CA ARG A 87 0.01 -2.14 -18.69
C ARG A 87 -0.53 -2.35 -17.27
N CYS A 88 -0.98 -1.28 -16.65
CA CYS A 88 -1.54 -1.30 -15.30
C CYS A 88 -2.93 -1.95 -15.31
N ARG A 89 -3.20 -2.80 -14.32
CA ARG A 89 -4.53 -3.36 -14.08
C ARG A 89 -5.48 -2.30 -13.54
N THR A 90 -6.80 -2.47 -13.73
CA THR A 90 -7.86 -1.51 -13.36
C THR A 90 -7.71 -0.96 -11.95
N ASN A 91 -7.53 -1.80 -10.94
CA ASN A 91 -7.40 -1.34 -9.55
C ASN A 91 -6.09 -0.55 -9.29
N THR A 92 -5.04 -0.78 -10.07
CA THR A 92 -3.82 0.01 -10.01
C THR A 92 -4.05 1.39 -10.62
N VAL A 93 -4.66 1.44 -11.79
CA VAL A 93 -5.06 2.69 -12.46
C VAL A 93 -5.96 3.52 -11.56
N TRP A 94 -7.02 2.90 -11.01
CA TRP A 94 -7.90 3.57 -10.06
C TRP A 94 -7.13 4.20 -8.89
N GLY A 95 -6.21 3.44 -8.27
CA GLY A 95 -5.39 3.94 -7.18
C GLY A 95 -4.47 5.10 -7.58
N TYR A 96 -3.96 5.13 -8.80
CA TYR A 96 -3.12 6.22 -9.31
C TYR A 96 -3.94 7.46 -9.66
N MET A 97 -5.13 7.29 -10.23
CA MET A 97 -6.05 8.39 -10.52
C MET A 97 -6.56 9.09 -9.26
N ILE A 98 -6.75 8.35 -8.15
CA ILE A 98 -7.05 8.96 -6.83
C ILE A 98 -5.91 9.88 -6.38
N VAL A 99 -4.66 9.48 -6.57
CA VAL A 99 -3.50 10.30 -6.20
C VAL A 99 -3.46 11.58 -7.04
N LEU A 100 -3.61 11.48 -8.36
CA LEU A 100 -3.66 12.66 -9.24
C LEU A 100 -4.83 13.58 -8.86
N LYS A 101 -6.01 13.02 -8.62
CA LYS A 101 -7.19 13.78 -8.17
C LYS A 101 -6.92 14.54 -6.87
N HIS A 102 -6.18 13.94 -5.93
CA HIS A 102 -5.80 14.61 -4.68
C HIS A 102 -4.87 15.80 -4.93
N ILE A 103 -3.85 15.67 -5.79
CA ILE A 103 -2.95 16.78 -6.16
C ILE A 103 -3.73 17.93 -6.80
N ILE A 104 -4.64 17.62 -7.72
CA ILE A 104 -5.48 18.62 -8.37
C ILE A 104 -6.44 19.28 -7.36
N SER A 105 -6.93 18.52 -6.38
CA SER A 105 -7.76 19.07 -5.30
C SER A 105 -7.00 20.09 -4.44
N ILE A 106 -5.70 19.86 -4.19
CA ILE A 106 -4.85 20.85 -3.50
C ILE A 106 -4.79 22.14 -4.32
N ALA A 107 -4.48 22.07 -5.62
CA ALA A 107 -4.43 23.25 -6.48
C ALA A 107 -5.75 24.03 -6.48
N ARG A 108 -6.89 23.34 -6.45
CA ARG A 108 -8.22 23.96 -6.39
C ARG A 108 -8.47 24.64 -5.05
N ASN A 109 -8.18 23.96 -3.95
CA ASN A 109 -8.38 24.49 -2.60
C ASN A 109 -7.50 25.72 -2.34
N ASP A 110 -6.31 25.76 -2.93
CA ASP A 110 -5.39 26.90 -2.85
C ASP A 110 -5.75 28.04 -3.83
N GLY A 111 -6.84 27.89 -4.60
CA GLY A 111 -7.27 28.91 -5.59
C GLY A 111 -6.43 29.00 -6.85
N ARG A 112 -5.45 28.07 -7.06
CA ARG A 112 -4.57 28.02 -8.24
C ARG A 112 -5.26 27.47 -9.48
N LEU A 113 -6.37 26.72 -9.29
CA LEU A 113 -7.16 26.09 -10.34
C LEU A 113 -8.65 26.32 -10.07
N PRO A 114 -9.33 27.22 -10.83
CA PRO A 114 -10.72 27.61 -10.55
C PRO A 114 -11.77 26.57 -10.96
N PHE A 115 -11.39 25.58 -11.76
CA PHE A 115 -12.30 24.54 -12.27
C PHE A 115 -11.84 23.13 -11.83
N ASN A 116 -12.67 22.12 -12.08
CA ASN A 116 -12.36 20.73 -11.76
C ASN A 116 -12.11 19.89 -13.03
N PRO A 117 -10.87 19.56 -13.39
CA PRO A 117 -10.57 18.70 -14.56
C PRO A 117 -11.15 17.29 -14.44
N PHE A 118 -11.48 16.84 -13.24
CA PHE A 118 -12.13 15.55 -12.98
C PHE A 118 -13.67 15.62 -13.04
N ALA A 119 -14.26 16.77 -13.41
CA ALA A 119 -15.70 16.84 -13.62
C ALA A 119 -16.11 15.89 -14.74
N GLY A 120 -17.03 14.97 -14.45
CA GLY A 120 -17.45 13.94 -15.42
C GLY A 120 -16.53 12.73 -15.54
N TYR A 121 -15.36 12.71 -14.86
CA TYR A 121 -14.50 11.52 -14.83
C TYR A 121 -15.08 10.45 -13.91
N ILE A 122 -15.35 9.27 -14.48
CA ILE A 122 -15.88 8.10 -13.75
C ILE A 122 -14.86 6.98 -13.83
N ASN A 123 -14.37 6.54 -12.69
CA ASN A 123 -13.54 5.36 -12.56
C ASN A 123 -13.83 4.69 -11.21
N SER A 124 -14.07 3.39 -11.24
CA SER A 124 -14.37 2.56 -10.06
C SER A 124 -13.45 1.35 -9.99
N PRO A 125 -13.15 0.87 -8.78
CA PRO A 125 -12.38 -0.35 -8.64
C PRO A 125 -13.22 -1.56 -9.08
N GLU A 126 -12.54 -2.56 -9.64
CA GLU A 126 -13.12 -3.88 -9.88
C GLU A 126 -13.13 -4.69 -8.58
N SER A 127 -14.23 -5.37 -8.33
CA SER A 127 -14.28 -6.38 -7.27
C SER A 127 -13.39 -7.56 -7.66
N VAL A 128 -12.49 -7.95 -6.77
CA VAL A 128 -11.61 -9.10 -6.95
C VAL A 128 -11.92 -10.11 -5.89
N ASP A 129 -12.57 -11.20 -6.25
CA ASP A 129 -12.67 -12.38 -5.39
C ASP A 129 -11.31 -13.08 -5.34
N ARG A 130 -10.72 -13.10 -4.16
CA ARG A 130 -9.44 -13.79 -3.90
C ARG A 130 -9.63 -15.18 -3.34
N GLY A 131 -10.86 -15.58 -3.05
CA GLY A 131 -11.17 -16.82 -2.35
C GLY A 131 -10.59 -16.87 -0.94
N TYR A 132 -10.71 -18.03 -0.32
CA TYR A 132 -10.16 -18.34 1.02
C TYR A 132 -9.78 -19.81 1.09
N LEU A 133 -8.95 -20.18 2.05
CA LEU A 133 -8.64 -21.58 2.33
C LEU A 133 -9.75 -22.17 3.21
N THR A 134 -10.22 -23.34 2.81
CA THR A 134 -11.15 -24.15 3.61
C THR A 134 -10.45 -24.76 4.83
N LYS A 135 -11.23 -25.26 5.80
CA LYS A 135 -10.66 -25.98 6.96
C LYS A 135 -9.81 -27.18 6.54
N ALA A 136 -10.22 -27.92 5.52
CA ALA A 136 -9.47 -29.06 5.01
C ALA A 136 -8.14 -28.63 4.38
N GLU A 137 -8.12 -27.52 3.61
CA GLU A 137 -6.90 -26.99 3.03
C GLU A 137 -5.94 -26.46 4.12
N ILE A 138 -6.48 -25.82 5.16
CA ILE A 138 -5.66 -25.39 6.32
C ILE A 138 -5.06 -26.61 7.01
N GLN A 139 -5.81 -27.68 7.21
CA GLN A 139 -5.30 -28.92 7.79
C GLN A 139 -4.22 -29.55 6.90
N THR A 140 -4.46 -29.65 5.59
CA THR A 140 -3.45 -30.12 4.61
C THR A 140 -2.15 -29.30 4.71
N LEU A 141 -2.26 -27.96 4.86
CA LEU A 141 -1.12 -27.09 5.03
C LEU A 141 -0.36 -27.34 6.35
N MET A 142 -1.08 -27.60 7.43
CA MET A 142 -0.49 -27.91 8.74
C MET A 142 0.28 -29.22 8.71
N ASP A 143 -0.24 -30.23 8.02
CA ASP A 143 0.31 -31.59 7.98
C ASP A 143 1.38 -31.77 6.91
N ALA A 144 1.48 -30.83 5.96
CA ALA A 144 2.40 -30.92 4.83
C ALA A 144 3.87 -30.94 5.29
N PRO A 145 4.68 -31.89 4.80
CA PRO A 145 6.12 -31.87 5.06
C PRO A 145 6.79 -30.68 4.37
N MET A 146 7.64 -29.97 5.12
CA MET A 146 8.33 -28.80 4.61
C MET A 146 9.74 -29.15 4.15
N LYS A 147 10.20 -28.49 3.07
CA LYS A 147 11.53 -28.71 2.47
C LYS A 147 12.69 -28.43 3.44
N ASN A 148 12.50 -27.47 4.31
CA ASN A 148 13.51 -27.05 5.31
C ASN A 148 12.83 -26.24 6.42
N THR A 149 13.59 -25.90 7.47
CA THR A 149 13.13 -25.14 8.63
C THR A 149 12.64 -23.74 8.29
N TYR A 150 13.15 -23.15 7.19
CA TYR A 150 12.72 -21.82 6.78
C TYR A 150 11.33 -21.82 6.11
N HIS A 151 11.01 -22.85 5.31
CA HIS A 151 9.65 -23.07 4.78
C HIS A 151 8.68 -23.39 5.93
N GLU A 152 9.13 -24.18 6.91
CA GLU A 152 8.34 -24.50 8.09
C GLU A 152 8.00 -23.24 8.89
N LEU A 153 8.98 -22.36 9.14
CA LEU A 153 8.75 -21.08 9.79
C LEU A 153 7.69 -20.26 9.05
N VAL A 154 7.80 -20.12 7.72
CA VAL A 154 6.85 -19.32 6.95
C VAL A 154 5.45 -19.92 6.96
N ARG A 155 5.33 -21.25 6.87
CA ARG A 155 4.07 -21.97 7.05
C ARG A 155 3.44 -21.66 8.42
N ASP A 156 4.22 -21.84 9.49
CA ASP A 156 3.75 -21.67 10.86
C ASP A 156 3.32 -20.21 11.14
N LEU A 157 4.06 -19.22 10.61
CA LEU A 157 3.67 -17.81 10.68
C LEU A 157 2.35 -17.52 9.93
N PHE A 158 2.13 -18.19 8.80
CA PHE A 158 0.87 -18.07 8.07
C PHE A 158 -0.28 -18.72 8.86
N ILE A 159 -0.10 -19.92 9.40
CA ILE A 159 -1.08 -20.61 10.27
C ILE A 159 -1.38 -19.73 11.50
N PHE A 160 -0.37 -19.18 12.14
CA PHE A 160 -0.54 -18.24 13.24
C PHE A 160 -1.43 -17.05 12.84
N SER A 161 -1.18 -16.48 11.66
CA SER A 161 -1.99 -15.38 11.12
C SER A 161 -3.44 -15.81 10.84
N VAL A 162 -3.65 -17.02 10.36
CA VAL A 162 -5.01 -17.59 10.11
C VAL A 162 -5.81 -17.69 11.40
N PHE A 163 -5.20 -18.21 12.49
CA PHE A 163 -5.89 -18.41 13.76
C PHE A 163 -6.04 -17.14 14.60
N THR A 164 -5.21 -16.12 14.38
CA THR A 164 -5.25 -14.88 15.15
C THR A 164 -5.86 -13.68 14.39
N GLY A 165 -5.99 -13.77 13.08
CA GLY A 165 -6.44 -12.65 12.24
C GLY A 165 -5.42 -11.50 12.16
N LEU A 166 -4.19 -11.69 12.67
CA LEU A 166 -3.13 -10.70 12.61
C LEU A 166 -2.54 -10.62 11.21
N ALA A 167 -2.36 -9.39 10.71
CA ALA A 167 -1.66 -9.18 9.45
C ALA A 167 -0.14 -9.37 9.63
N TYR A 168 0.58 -9.62 8.53
CA TYR A 168 2.05 -9.75 8.53
C TYR A 168 2.76 -8.65 9.33
N SER A 169 2.34 -7.39 9.18
CA SER A 169 2.95 -6.25 9.90
C SER A 169 2.76 -6.33 11.42
N ASP A 170 1.64 -6.88 11.86
CA ASP A 170 1.29 -6.97 13.27
C ASP A 170 2.03 -8.15 13.90
N VAL A 171 2.09 -9.31 13.21
CA VAL A 171 2.93 -10.46 13.63
C VAL A 171 4.42 -10.07 13.70
N LYS A 172 4.92 -9.33 12.70
CA LYS A 172 6.32 -8.84 12.70
C LYS A 172 6.65 -7.94 13.87
N ASN A 173 5.69 -7.16 14.35
CA ASN A 173 5.92 -6.26 15.47
C ASN A 173 5.55 -6.86 16.83
N LEU A 174 4.99 -8.07 16.86
CA LEU A 174 4.60 -8.75 18.09
C LEU A 174 5.82 -8.99 18.99
N THR A 175 5.68 -8.57 20.25
CA THR A 175 6.68 -8.75 21.31
C THR A 175 6.12 -9.61 22.42
N THR A 176 6.99 -10.14 23.28
CA THR A 176 6.54 -10.89 24.47
C THR A 176 5.70 -10.05 25.42
N ASP A 177 5.88 -8.71 25.44
CA ASP A 177 5.08 -7.80 26.26
C ASP A 177 3.62 -7.72 25.82
N ASN A 178 3.35 -8.10 24.55
CA ASN A 178 1.99 -8.20 24.03
C ASN A 178 1.28 -9.49 24.48
N LEU A 179 2.00 -10.45 25.05
CA LEU A 179 1.45 -11.71 25.53
C LEU A 179 1.13 -11.59 27.02
N GLN A 180 -0.15 -11.60 27.37
CA GLN A 180 -0.61 -11.38 28.74
C GLN A 180 -1.58 -12.48 29.16
N THR A 181 -1.41 -13.02 30.35
CA THR A 181 -2.40 -13.91 30.96
C THR A 181 -3.55 -13.04 31.49
N PHE A 182 -4.77 -13.35 31.09
CA PHE A 182 -5.96 -12.61 31.46
C PHE A 182 -6.67 -13.27 32.65
N PHE A 183 -7.76 -12.62 33.12
CA PHE A 183 -8.54 -13.11 34.27
C PHE A 183 -9.15 -14.51 34.07
N ASP A 184 -9.29 -14.96 32.82
CA ASP A 184 -9.79 -16.29 32.44
C ASP A 184 -8.67 -17.37 32.46
N GLY A 185 -7.47 -17.04 32.91
CA GLY A 185 -6.31 -17.90 32.95
C GLY A 185 -5.69 -18.23 31.59
N ASN A 186 -6.24 -17.70 30.49
CA ASN A 186 -5.73 -17.93 29.16
C ASN A 186 -4.71 -16.85 28.76
N LEU A 187 -3.83 -17.19 27.83
CA LEU A 187 -2.89 -16.24 27.22
C LEU A 187 -3.59 -15.50 26.08
N TRP A 188 -3.45 -14.18 26.08
CA TRP A 188 -4.01 -13.26 25.11
C TRP A 188 -2.92 -12.43 24.45
N ILE A 189 -3.17 -12.02 23.20
CA ILE A 189 -2.40 -10.97 22.55
C ILE A 189 -3.15 -9.66 22.78
N ILE A 190 -2.48 -8.73 23.44
CA ILE A 190 -2.97 -7.36 23.64
C ILE A 190 -2.11 -6.44 22.78
N SER A 191 -2.67 -5.92 21.70
CA SER A 191 -1.91 -5.13 20.74
C SER A 191 -2.76 -4.06 20.07
N ARG A 192 -2.12 -3.19 19.31
CA ARG A 192 -2.79 -2.22 18.42
C ARG A 192 -2.36 -2.45 16.98
N ARG A 193 -3.31 -2.52 16.07
CA ARG A 193 -3.03 -2.69 14.64
C ARG A 193 -2.17 -1.55 14.12
N LYS A 194 -1.04 -1.85 13.52
CA LYS A 194 -0.11 -0.85 12.98
C LYS A 194 -0.75 0.09 11.95
N LYS A 195 -1.67 -0.41 11.13
CA LYS A 195 -2.29 0.37 10.04
C LYS A 195 -3.35 1.35 10.52
N THR A 196 -4.17 0.97 11.50
CA THR A 196 -5.37 1.70 11.92
C THR A 196 -5.30 2.21 13.35
N ASN A 197 -4.28 1.81 14.11
CA ASN A 197 -4.14 2.04 15.56
C ASN A 197 -5.34 1.52 16.38
N THR A 198 -6.12 0.58 15.82
CA THR A 198 -7.25 -0.04 16.49
C THR A 198 -6.74 -1.10 17.45
N GLU A 199 -7.29 -1.12 18.65
CA GLU A 199 -6.99 -2.14 19.66
C GLU A 199 -7.45 -3.51 19.18
N SER A 200 -6.65 -4.54 19.48
CA SER A 200 -6.87 -5.92 19.07
C SER A 200 -6.49 -6.84 20.22
N ASN A 201 -7.49 -7.41 20.88
CA ASN A 201 -7.33 -8.33 21.99
C ASN A 201 -7.75 -9.72 21.50
N ILE A 202 -6.80 -10.65 21.42
CA ILE A 202 -7.00 -11.96 20.79
C ILE A 202 -6.63 -13.04 21.78
N ARG A 203 -7.62 -13.87 22.15
CA ARG A 203 -7.37 -15.08 22.91
C ARG A 203 -6.59 -16.08 22.07
N LEU A 204 -5.51 -16.60 22.59
CA LEU A 204 -4.73 -17.62 21.92
C LEU A 204 -5.34 -19.00 22.13
N LEU A 205 -5.60 -19.68 21.00
CA LEU A 205 -6.03 -21.07 20.95
C LEU A 205 -4.80 -22.00 20.94
N ASP A 206 -5.02 -23.31 21.04
CA ASP A 206 -3.95 -24.31 21.14
C ASP A 206 -2.92 -24.23 20.00
N VAL A 207 -3.37 -24.03 18.76
CA VAL A 207 -2.46 -23.98 17.60
C VAL A 207 -1.50 -22.79 17.68
N PRO A 208 -1.96 -21.55 17.84
CA PRO A 208 -1.09 -20.39 18.07
C PRO A 208 -0.15 -20.58 19.27
N LEU A 209 -0.61 -21.16 20.38
CA LEU A 209 0.21 -21.40 21.56
C LEU A 209 1.39 -22.33 21.26
N LYS A 210 1.14 -23.46 20.56
CA LYS A 210 2.18 -24.41 20.14
C LYS A 210 3.21 -23.73 19.21
N ILE A 211 2.74 -22.85 18.33
CA ILE A 211 3.63 -22.11 17.41
C ILE A 211 4.51 -21.13 18.20
N ILE A 212 3.96 -20.38 19.16
CA ILE A 212 4.74 -19.49 20.01
C ILE A 212 5.81 -20.27 20.77
N GLU A 213 5.45 -21.38 21.42
CA GLU A 213 6.40 -22.18 22.20
C GLU A 213 7.52 -22.76 21.33
N LYS A 214 7.19 -23.20 20.09
CA LYS A 214 8.16 -23.73 19.14
C LYS A 214 9.26 -22.72 18.78
N TYR A 215 8.92 -21.42 18.66
CA TYR A 215 9.88 -20.37 18.27
C TYR A 215 10.41 -19.55 19.45
N LYS A 216 10.06 -19.91 20.66
CA LYS A 216 10.52 -19.25 21.89
C LYS A 216 12.04 -19.26 22.01
N GLY A 217 12.62 -18.11 22.28
CA GLY A 217 14.07 -17.96 22.42
C GLY A 217 14.86 -17.96 21.10
N MET A 218 14.21 -18.07 19.93
CA MET A 218 14.88 -18.02 18.63
C MET A 218 15.17 -16.60 18.14
N THR A 219 14.72 -15.58 18.86
CA THR A 219 14.96 -14.17 18.55
C THR A 219 15.88 -13.54 19.57
N ARG A 220 16.77 -12.63 19.14
CA ARG A 220 17.65 -11.89 20.06
C ARG A 220 16.96 -10.71 20.72
N ASP A 221 15.92 -10.17 20.06
CA ASP A 221 15.12 -9.06 20.56
C ASP A 221 13.88 -9.61 21.30
N ASN A 222 13.14 -8.74 21.98
CA ASN A 222 11.86 -9.08 22.63
C ASN A 222 10.74 -9.46 21.63
N LYS A 223 11.09 -9.95 20.42
CA LYS A 223 10.17 -10.41 19.39
C LYS A 223 9.71 -11.84 19.63
N VAL A 224 8.43 -12.11 19.34
CA VAL A 224 7.88 -13.47 19.45
C VAL A 224 8.40 -14.38 18.34
N PHE A 225 8.61 -13.85 17.11
CA PHE A 225 9.00 -14.65 15.96
C PHE A 225 10.18 -14.07 15.18
N PRO A 226 11.05 -14.92 14.61
CA PRO A 226 12.08 -14.53 13.66
C PRO A 226 11.46 -14.28 12.28
N MET A 227 10.98 -13.05 12.01
CA MET A 227 10.18 -12.71 10.85
C MET A 227 11.01 -12.49 9.58
N PRO A 228 10.84 -13.31 8.51
CA PRO A 228 11.37 -13.03 7.19
C PRO A 228 10.74 -11.78 6.56
N SER A 229 11.32 -11.27 5.45
CA SER A 229 10.69 -10.17 4.72
C SER A 229 9.32 -10.57 4.13
N ASN A 230 8.41 -9.60 3.99
CA ASN A 230 7.08 -9.87 3.40
C ASN A 230 7.18 -10.46 1.98
N THR A 231 8.13 -9.98 1.18
CA THR A 231 8.39 -10.51 -0.17
C THR A 231 8.82 -11.97 -0.11
N THR A 232 9.71 -12.32 0.82
CA THR A 232 10.17 -13.69 1.04
C THR A 232 9.03 -14.59 1.52
N CYS A 233 8.25 -14.15 2.50
CA CYS A 233 7.08 -14.90 2.97
C CYS A 233 6.12 -15.20 1.82
N ASN A 234 5.76 -14.19 1.01
CA ASN A 234 4.85 -14.37 -0.11
C ASN A 234 5.40 -15.31 -1.19
N LYS A 235 6.71 -15.29 -1.44
CA LYS A 235 7.35 -16.22 -2.38
C LYS A 235 7.25 -17.66 -1.88
N ILE A 236 7.64 -17.89 -0.64
CA ILE A 236 7.62 -19.23 -0.03
C ILE A 236 6.20 -19.77 0.11
N LEU A 237 5.22 -18.93 0.51
CA LEU A 237 3.82 -19.35 0.59
C LEU A 237 3.26 -19.80 -0.76
N LYS A 238 3.68 -19.20 -1.87
CA LYS A 238 3.31 -19.69 -3.21
C LYS A 238 3.91 -21.07 -3.51
N GLU A 239 5.16 -21.29 -3.14
CA GLU A 239 5.82 -22.58 -3.30
C GLU A 239 5.13 -23.66 -2.46
N ILE A 240 4.82 -23.37 -1.20
CA ILE A 240 4.09 -24.27 -0.31
C ILE A 240 2.67 -24.54 -0.84
N GLY A 241 1.95 -23.52 -1.29
CA GLY A 241 0.62 -23.65 -1.87
C GLY A 241 0.61 -24.57 -3.11
N SER A 242 1.61 -24.41 -3.99
CA SER A 242 1.83 -25.32 -5.13
C SER A 242 2.11 -26.76 -4.68
N GLN A 243 2.93 -26.94 -3.67
CA GLN A 243 3.26 -28.27 -3.10
C GLN A 243 2.02 -28.94 -2.52
N CYS A 244 1.11 -28.18 -1.87
CA CYS A 244 -0.15 -28.67 -1.32
C CYS A 244 -1.26 -28.83 -2.38
N GLY A 245 -0.99 -28.53 -3.65
CA GLY A 245 -1.98 -28.63 -4.73
C GLY A 245 -3.03 -27.52 -4.72
N PHE A 246 -2.80 -26.43 -3.97
CA PHE A 246 -3.73 -25.31 -3.95
C PHE A 246 -3.69 -24.55 -5.27
N LYS A 247 -4.87 -24.28 -5.83
CA LYS A 247 -4.96 -23.40 -7.00
C LYS A 247 -4.59 -21.98 -6.56
N THR A 248 -3.41 -21.51 -7.00
CA THR A 248 -3.04 -20.10 -6.87
C THR A 248 -4.06 -19.25 -7.63
N ARG A 249 -4.83 -18.48 -6.94
CA ARG A 249 -5.77 -17.50 -7.50
C ARG A 249 -5.16 -16.11 -7.52
#